data_9e5f90adf343da1255002c2242c2700b
#
_entry.id   9e5f90adf343da1255002c2242c2700b
#
_cell.length_a   1.000
_cell.length_b   1.000
_cell.length_c   1.000
_cell.angle_alpha   90.00
_cell.angle_beta   90.00
_cell.angle_gamma   90.00
#
_symmetry.space_group_name_H-M   'P 1'
#
loop_
_entity.id
_entity.type
_entity.pdbx_description
1 polymer ?
#
loop_
_entity_poly.entity_id
_entity_poly.type
_entity_poly.pdbx_seq_one_letter_code
_entity_poly.pdbx_strand_id
1 'polypeptide(L)'
;GKTTLLRTLLGLITQDRGEIVWLDDAGKYHNYRTFECLYQGHQLGIKNLLTVFENLNITKHAKGMSQEDIYKHLERVGLSNVNELASNISVGQRKRIAMAKWLLKEFKIYFIDEPFSALDDTATLLIEKLIKELNAKGCSFVITGHRPSGIEATRVEI
;
A
#
# COMPACT_ATOMS: atom_id res chain seq x y z
N GLY A 1 6.60 -17.51 -5.43
CA GLY A 1 7.48 -17.02 -4.35
C GLY A 1 7.33 -15.55 -4.03
N LYS A 2 6.65 -14.72 -4.88
CA LYS A 2 6.60 -13.25 -4.76
C LYS A 2 6.15 -12.73 -3.39
N THR A 3 4.99 -13.19 -2.90
CA THR A 3 4.47 -12.81 -1.57
C THR A 3 5.43 -13.20 -0.45
N THR A 4 6.04 -14.39 -0.56
CA THR A 4 7.05 -14.87 0.40
C THR A 4 8.26 -13.94 0.42
N LEU A 5 8.78 -13.56 -0.75
CA LEU A 5 9.89 -12.62 -0.86
C LEU A 5 9.56 -11.28 -0.18
N LEU A 6 8.39 -10.67 -0.46
CA LEU A 6 8.00 -9.43 0.21
C LEU A 6 7.97 -9.56 1.73
N ARG A 7 7.41 -10.66 2.24
CA ARG A 7 7.35 -10.92 3.69
C ARG A 7 8.72 -11.16 4.30
N THR A 8 9.63 -11.80 3.56
CA THR A 8 11.01 -12.02 4.00
C THR A 8 11.78 -10.70 4.05
N LEU A 9 11.65 -9.86 3.03
CA LEU A 9 12.25 -8.52 3.01
C LEU A 9 11.80 -7.67 4.22
N LEU A 10 10.55 -7.81 4.63
CA LEU A 10 9.98 -7.13 5.80
C LEU A 10 10.32 -7.79 7.15
N GLY A 11 11.06 -8.90 7.14
CA GLY A 11 11.37 -9.67 8.35
C GLY A 11 10.14 -10.32 9.01
N LEU A 12 9.03 -10.48 8.26
CA LEU A 12 7.84 -11.20 8.70
C LEU A 12 8.01 -12.73 8.58
N ILE A 13 8.95 -13.15 7.74
CA ILE A 13 9.38 -14.53 7.55
C ILE A 13 10.90 -14.52 7.59
N THR A 14 11.48 -15.48 8.32
CA THR A 14 12.94 -15.66 8.37
C THR A 14 13.41 -16.32 7.07
N GLN A 15 14.48 -15.81 6.47
CA GLN A 15 15.12 -16.43 5.31
C GLN A 15 15.84 -17.72 5.70
N ASP A 16 15.79 -18.72 4.83
CA ASP A 16 16.50 -19.98 5.02
C ASP A 16 18.00 -19.83 4.79
N ARG A 17 18.40 -18.99 3.83
CA ARG A 17 19.80 -18.73 3.44
C ARG A 17 19.93 -17.31 2.90
N GLY A 18 21.18 -16.82 2.87
CA GLY A 18 21.49 -15.49 2.35
C GLY A 18 21.36 -14.38 3.38
N GLU A 19 21.52 -13.15 2.94
CA GLU A 19 21.47 -11.95 3.76
C GLU A 19 20.62 -10.89 3.08
N ILE A 20 19.86 -10.13 3.89
CA ILE A 20 19.10 -8.96 3.45
C ILE A 20 19.79 -7.73 4.00
N VAL A 21 20.28 -6.90 3.09
CA VAL A 21 20.99 -5.67 3.43
C VAL A 21 20.18 -4.47 2.94
N TRP A 22 19.95 -3.53 3.84
CA TRP A 22 19.29 -2.27 3.53
C TRP A 22 20.33 -1.16 3.51
N LEU A 23 20.46 -0.48 2.38
CA LEU A 23 21.39 0.64 2.19
C LEU A 23 20.60 1.90 1.87
N ASP A 24 21.05 3.05 2.39
CA ASP A 24 20.60 4.35 1.90
C ASP A 24 21.38 4.75 0.63
N ASP A 25 21.03 5.90 0.05
CA ASP A 25 21.67 6.42 -1.16
C ASP A 25 23.18 6.69 -0.99
N ALA A 26 23.65 6.84 0.26
CA ALA A 26 25.06 6.97 0.60
C ALA A 26 25.76 5.61 0.81
N GLY A 27 25.05 4.49 0.65
CA GLY A 27 25.56 3.15 0.87
C GLY A 27 25.71 2.76 2.35
N LYS A 28 25.12 3.54 3.26
CA LYS A 28 25.15 3.26 4.69
C LYS A 28 24.18 2.13 5.03
N TYR A 29 24.65 1.15 5.81
CA TYR A 29 23.85 0.05 6.31
C TYR A 29 22.79 0.48 7.30
N HIS A 30 21.57 -0.03 7.11
CA HIS A 30 20.44 0.18 8.01
C HIS A 30 19.76 -1.13 8.38
N ASN A 31 19.22 -1.22 9.59
CA ASN A 31 18.30 -2.29 9.95
C ASN A 31 16.94 -1.97 9.29
N TYR A 32 16.26 -2.98 8.70
CA TYR A 32 14.94 -2.79 8.08
C TYR A 32 13.90 -2.13 9.01
N ARG A 33 14.04 -2.29 10.34
CA ARG A 33 13.17 -1.66 11.35
C ARG A 33 13.35 -0.15 11.46
N THR A 34 14.43 0.41 10.92
CA THR A 34 14.65 1.87 10.91
C THR A 34 13.88 2.55 9.78
N PHE A 35 13.46 1.81 8.77
CA PHE A 35 12.64 2.37 7.69
C PHE A 35 11.16 2.27 8.06
N GLU A 36 10.46 3.38 7.92
CA GLU A 36 9.01 3.38 8.01
C GLU A 36 8.43 2.79 6.73
N CYS A 37 8.03 1.52 6.82
CA CYS A 37 7.49 0.77 5.70
C CYS A 37 5.98 0.56 5.86
N LEU A 38 5.26 0.62 4.71
CA LEU A 38 3.91 0.11 4.61
C LEU A 38 3.93 -1.23 3.90
N TYR A 39 3.25 -2.23 4.44
CA TYR A 39 2.98 -3.49 3.76
C TYR A 39 1.49 -3.64 3.50
N GLN A 40 1.14 -3.87 2.24
CA GLN A 40 -0.19 -4.29 1.83
C GLN A 40 -0.09 -5.63 1.11
N GLY A 41 -0.50 -6.67 1.80
CA GLY A 41 -0.59 -8.01 1.22
C GLY A 41 -1.85 -8.19 0.38
N HIS A 42 -2.03 -9.39 -0.16
CA HIS A 42 -3.22 -9.77 -0.92
C HIS A 42 -4.52 -9.58 -0.12
N GLN A 43 -4.49 -9.86 1.18
CA GLN A 43 -5.58 -9.50 2.10
C GLN A 43 -5.51 -8.02 2.45
N LEU A 44 -6.53 -7.25 2.07
CA LEU A 44 -6.57 -5.80 2.21
C LEU A 44 -6.71 -5.32 3.66
N GLY A 45 -6.97 -6.23 4.61
CA GLY A 45 -7.22 -5.88 6.02
C GLY A 45 -8.44 -4.97 6.20
N ILE A 46 -9.47 -5.17 5.38
CA ILE A 46 -10.75 -4.45 5.46
C ILE A 46 -11.72 -5.26 6.32
N LYS A 47 -12.35 -4.58 7.27
CA LYS A 47 -13.35 -5.16 8.17
C LYS A 47 -14.75 -4.93 7.61
N ASN A 48 -15.44 -6.01 7.25
CA ASN A 48 -16.73 -5.98 6.57
C ASN A 48 -17.85 -5.30 7.38
N LEU A 49 -17.79 -5.40 8.71
CA LEU A 49 -18.80 -4.83 9.63
C LEU A 49 -18.55 -3.36 9.97
N LEU A 50 -17.49 -2.77 9.46
CA LEU A 50 -17.19 -1.36 9.60
C LEU A 50 -17.53 -0.61 8.32
N THR A 51 -17.88 0.66 8.46
CA THR A 51 -18.06 1.57 7.32
C THR A 51 -16.75 1.84 6.59
N VAL A 52 -16.83 2.43 5.42
CA VAL A 52 -15.66 2.91 4.66
C VAL A 52 -14.82 3.84 5.53
N PHE A 53 -15.45 4.81 6.18
CA PHE A 53 -14.79 5.76 7.08
C PHE A 53 -14.11 5.05 8.26
N GLU A 54 -14.84 4.20 8.98
CA GLU A 54 -14.31 3.49 10.15
C GLU A 54 -13.13 2.59 9.80
N ASN A 55 -13.14 1.94 8.63
CA ASN A 55 -12.03 1.12 8.15
C ASN A 55 -10.72 1.91 7.99
N LEU A 56 -10.79 3.20 7.67
CA LEU A 56 -9.63 4.05 7.61
C LEU A 56 -9.28 4.60 9.00
N ASN A 57 -10.28 5.08 9.73
CA ASN A 57 -10.12 5.74 11.02
C ASN A 57 -9.52 4.84 12.11
N ILE A 58 -9.82 3.54 12.13
CA ILE A 58 -9.27 2.60 13.13
C ILE A 58 -7.79 2.28 12.93
N THR A 59 -7.17 2.71 11.82
CA THR A 59 -5.76 2.42 11.59
C THR A 59 -4.88 3.22 12.54
N LYS A 60 -3.76 2.63 12.96
CA LYS A 60 -2.82 3.33 13.87
C LYS A 60 -2.30 4.65 13.27
N HIS A 61 -2.25 4.75 11.95
CA HIS A 61 -1.74 5.92 11.24
C HIS A 61 -2.78 7.04 11.11
N ALA A 62 -4.08 6.75 11.32
CA ALA A 62 -5.13 7.74 11.40
C ALA A 62 -5.30 8.34 12.81
N LYS A 63 -4.58 7.79 13.81
CA LYS A 63 -4.71 8.23 15.20
C LYS A 63 -4.33 9.71 15.33
N GLY A 64 -5.27 10.52 15.80
CA GLY A 64 -5.10 11.97 15.96
C GLY A 64 -5.43 12.80 14.71
N MET A 65 -5.82 12.18 13.61
CA MET A 65 -6.34 12.89 12.44
C MET A 65 -7.77 13.39 12.69
N SER A 66 -8.11 14.52 12.10
CA SER A 66 -9.49 14.99 12.09
C SER A 66 -10.36 14.12 11.16
N GLN A 67 -11.68 14.13 11.39
CA GLN A 67 -12.60 13.46 10.46
C GLN A 67 -12.49 14.04 9.04
N GLU A 68 -12.30 15.33 8.93
CA GLU A 68 -12.16 16.03 7.64
C GLU A 68 -10.91 15.53 6.87
N ASP A 69 -9.79 15.32 7.54
CA ASP A 69 -8.58 14.79 6.89
C ASP A 69 -8.79 13.35 6.40
N ILE A 70 -9.49 12.53 7.18
CA ILE A 70 -9.84 11.17 6.77
C ILE A 70 -10.76 11.20 5.54
N TYR A 71 -11.75 12.08 5.51
CA TYR A 71 -12.61 12.27 4.33
C TYR A 71 -11.81 12.69 3.10
N LYS A 72 -10.87 13.63 3.23
CA LYS A 72 -9.99 14.04 2.12
C LYS A 72 -9.19 12.85 1.55
N HIS A 73 -8.69 11.96 2.40
CA HIS A 73 -7.97 10.77 1.93
C HIS A 73 -8.88 9.78 1.20
N LEU A 74 -10.13 9.60 1.67
CA LEU A 74 -11.12 8.76 1.00
C LEU A 74 -11.55 9.36 -0.35
N GLU A 75 -11.77 10.66 -0.40
CA GLU A 75 -12.11 11.38 -1.64
C GLU A 75 -10.99 11.27 -2.68
N ARG A 76 -9.73 11.39 -2.28
CA ARG A 76 -8.56 11.23 -3.18
C ARG A 76 -8.52 9.88 -3.88
N VAL A 77 -9.09 8.85 -3.29
CA VAL A 77 -9.20 7.53 -3.92
C VAL A 77 -10.58 7.29 -4.55
N GLY A 78 -11.42 8.32 -4.65
CA GLY A 78 -12.73 8.28 -5.30
C GLY A 78 -13.79 7.53 -4.48
N LEU A 79 -13.74 7.62 -3.16
CA LEU A 79 -14.74 7.07 -2.26
C LEU A 79 -15.56 8.19 -1.63
N SER A 80 -16.85 8.30 -2.04
CA SER A 80 -17.82 9.28 -1.51
C SER A 80 -18.79 8.67 -0.50
N ASN A 81 -19.13 7.38 -0.63
CA ASN A 81 -20.07 6.68 0.25
C ASN A 81 -19.40 6.24 1.55
N VAL A 82 -18.92 7.19 2.33
CA VAL A 82 -18.07 6.95 3.49
C VAL A 82 -18.77 6.26 4.66
N ASN A 83 -20.10 6.36 4.75
CA ASN A 83 -20.94 5.74 5.79
C ASN A 83 -21.46 4.36 5.38
N GLU A 84 -21.19 3.90 4.15
CA GLU A 84 -21.59 2.57 3.72
C GLU A 84 -20.73 1.49 4.37
N LEU A 85 -21.34 0.37 4.74
CA LEU A 85 -20.61 -0.79 5.28
C LEU A 85 -19.69 -1.39 4.21
N ALA A 86 -18.50 -1.80 4.61
CA ALA A 86 -17.55 -2.43 3.70
C ALA A 86 -18.05 -3.78 3.13
N SER A 87 -19.04 -4.42 3.77
CA SER A 87 -19.74 -5.59 3.21
C SER A 87 -20.52 -5.26 1.95
N ASN A 88 -21.05 -4.05 1.81
CA ASN A 88 -21.99 -3.63 0.77
C ASN A 88 -21.31 -3.00 -0.44
N ILE A 89 -20.01 -2.71 -0.36
CA ILE A 89 -19.25 -2.09 -1.44
C ILE A 89 -18.52 -3.13 -2.32
N SER A 90 -18.21 -2.74 -3.56
CA SER A 90 -17.49 -3.58 -4.52
C SER A 90 -16.07 -3.92 -4.08
N VAL A 91 -15.49 -4.98 -4.68
CA VAL A 91 -14.08 -5.35 -4.49
C VAL A 91 -13.15 -4.18 -4.85
N GLY A 92 -13.43 -3.46 -5.94
CA GLY A 92 -12.68 -2.28 -6.35
C GLY A 92 -12.72 -1.17 -5.31
N GLN A 93 -13.90 -0.89 -4.72
CA GLN A 93 -14.04 0.09 -3.65
C GLN A 93 -13.29 -0.33 -2.37
N ARG A 94 -13.29 -1.63 -2.01
CA ARG A 94 -12.46 -2.12 -0.89
C ARG A 94 -10.98 -1.90 -1.14
N LYS A 95 -10.50 -2.12 -2.37
CA LYS A 95 -9.11 -1.80 -2.74
C LYS A 95 -8.82 -0.30 -2.60
N ARG A 96 -9.74 0.57 -2.95
CA ARG A 96 -9.60 2.03 -2.76
C ARG A 96 -9.48 2.41 -1.28
N ILE A 97 -10.18 1.73 -0.35
CA ILE A 97 -9.94 1.92 1.10
C ILE A 97 -8.50 1.55 1.46
N ALA A 98 -7.99 0.42 0.94
CA ALA A 98 -6.62 0.02 1.20
C ALA A 98 -5.61 1.04 0.63
N MET A 99 -5.88 1.62 -0.54
CA MET A 99 -5.07 2.69 -1.13
C MET A 99 -5.11 3.99 -0.30
N ALA A 100 -6.26 4.33 0.29
CA ALA A 100 -6.37 5.49 1.18
C ALA A 100 -5.43 5.36 2.39
N LYS A 101 -5.14 4.13 2.86
CA LYS A 101 -4.15 3.88 3.93
C LYS A 101 -2.73 4.30 3.55
N TRP A 102 -2.38 4.31 2.25
CA TRP A 102 -1.06 4.77 1.78
C TRP A 102 -0.86 6.27 2.01
N LEU A 103 -1.95 7.02 2.10
CA LEU A 103 -1.96 8.48 2.20
C LEU A 103 -1.97 8.99 3.64
N LEU A 104 -2.26 8.12 4.63
CA LEU A 104 -2.37 8.51 6.04
C LEU A 104 -1.04 8.96 6.65
N LYS A 105 0.07 8.50 6.09
CA LYS A 105 1.43 8.84 6.51
C LYS A 105 2.37 8.68 5.33
N GLU A 106 3.43 9.47 5.26
CA GLU A 106 4.53 9.24 4.34
C GLU A 106 5.40 8.09 4.84
N PHE A 107 5.40 7.00 4.08
CA PHE A 107 6.31 5.88 4.30
C PHE A 107 7.50 6.01 3.36
N LYS A 108 8.67 5.58 3.80
CA LYS A 108 9.85 5.56 2.94
C LYS A 108 9.73 4.47 1.87
N ILE A 109 9.19 3.31 2.24
CA ILE A 109 9.06 2.17 1.34
C ILE A 109 7.66 1.57 1.44
N TYR A 110 7.06 1.31 0.29
CA TYR A 110 5.77 0.63 0.15
C TYR A 110 5.98 -0.76 -0.45
N PHE A 111 5.60 -1.79 0.27
CA PHE A 111 5.59 -3.18 -0.20
C PHE A 111 4.16 -3.57 -0.53
N ILE A 112 3.85 -3.73 -1.80
CA ILE A 112 2.48 -3.94 -2.26
C ILE A 112 2.39 -5.24 -3.07
N ASP A 113 1.56 -6.15 -2.58
CA ASP A 113 1.37 -7.45 -3.18
C ASP A 113 0.17 -7.43 -4.16
N GLU A 114 0.46 -7.53 -5.44
CA GLU A 114 -0.49 -7.57 -6.56
C GLU A 114 -1.52 -6.41 -6.58
N PRO A 115 -1.10 -5.13 -6.54
CA PRO A 115 -2.05 -4.01 -6.48
C PRO A 115 -2.99 -3.95 -7.69
N PHE A 116 -2.54 -4.38 -8.87
CA PHE A 116 -3.28 -4.27 -10.13
C PHE A 116 -4.20 -5.47 -10.43
N SER A 117 -4.23 -6.50 -9.56
CA SER A 117 -5.08 -7.67 -9.78
C SER A 117 -6.56 -7.32 -9.67
N ALA A 118 -7.39 -7.82 -10.60
CA ALA A 118 -8.85 -7.65 -10.61
C ALA A 118 -9.31 -6.19 -10.47
N LEU A 119 -8.65 -5.26 -11.15
CA LEU A 119 -9.02 -3.86 -11.26
C LEU A 119 -9.51 -3.52 -12.67
N ASP A 120 -10.41 -2.54 -12.74
CA ASP A 120 -10.75 -1.85 -13.96
C ASP A 120 -9.65 -0.81 -14.33
N ASP A 121 -9.73 -0.26 -15.54
CA ASP A 121 -8.75 0.71 -16.02
C ASP A 121 -8.72 1.98 -15.17
N THR A 122 -9.87 2.43 -14.67
CA THR A 122 -9.98 3.63 -13.81
C THR A 122 -9.23 3.45 -12.50
N ALA A 123 -9.39 2.30 -11.84
CA ALA A 123 -8.69 1.99 -10.61
C ALA A 123 -7.19 1.76 -10.87
N THR A 124 -6.82 1.17 -12.01
CA THR A 124 -5.43 1.01 -12.42
C THR A 124 -4.74 2.37 -12.58
N LEU A 125 -5.36 3.30 -13.32
CA LEU A 125 -4.83 4.67 -13.50
C LEU A 125 -4.71 5.42 -12.16
N LEU A 126 -5.64 5.21 -11.24
CA LEU A 126 -5.57 5.82 -9.92
C LEU A 126 -4.36 5.32 -9.12
N ILE A 127 -4.10 4.00 -9.13
CA ILE A 127 -2.91 3.42 -8.47
C ILE A 127 -1.65 3.99 -9.09
N GLU A 128 -1.53 4.00 -10.42
CA GLU A 128 -0.36 4.53 -11.11
C GLU A 128 -0.11 5.99 -10.76
N LYS A 129 -1.17 6.80 -10.73
CA LYS A 129 -1.08 8.21 -10.31
C LYS A 129 -0.56 8.34 -8.88
N LEU A 130 -1.12 7.58 -7.93
CA LEU A 130 -0.69 7.62 -6.53
C LEU A 130 0.77 7.19 -6.38
N ILE A 131 1.21 6.14 -7.07
CA ILE A 131 2.61 5.69 -7.03
C ILE A 131 3.53 6.79 -7.58
N LYS A 132 3.19 7.41 -8.72
CA LYS A 132 3.99 8.51 -9.30
C LYS A 132 4.06 9.71 -8.35
N GLU A 133 2.94 10.09 -7.72
CA GLU A 133 2.90 11.19 -6.74
C GLU A 133 3.78 10.91 -5.52
N LEU A 134 3.73 9.69 -4.98
CA LEU A 134 4.52 9.31 -3.82
C LEU A 134 6.01 9.13 -4.17
N ASN A 135 6.33 8.57 -5.35
CA ASN A 135 7.71 8.50 -5.83
C ASN A 135 8.32 9.90 -6.00
N ALA A 136 7.56 10.86 -6.53
CA ALA A 136 8.01 12.24 -6.65
C ALA A 136 8.32 12.91 -5.29
N LYS A 137 7.79 12.36 -4.19
CA LYS A 137 8.11 12.76 -2.82
C LYS A 137 9.29 11.98 -2.21
N GLY A 138 9.95 11.13 -2.99
CA GLY A 138 11.10 10.33 -2.53
C GLY A 138 10.72 9.01 -1.86
N CYS A 139 9.48 8.52 -2.05
CA CYS A 139 9.08 7.21 -1.56
C CYS A 139 9.46 6.13 -2.58
N SER A 140 9.83 4.93 -2.12
CA SER A 140 10.14 3.78 -2.95
C SER A 140 9.02 2.75 -2.91
N PHE A 141 8.82 2.02 -4.01
CA PHE A 141 7.83 0.94 -4.10
C PHE A 141 8.48 -0.38 -4.48
N VAL A 142 8.11 -1.44 -3.78
CA VAL A 142 8.39 -2.83 -4.13
C VAL A 142 7.04 -3.49 -4.41
N ILE A 143 6.79 -3.80 -5.67
CA ILE A 143 5.49 -4.27 -6.14
C ILE A 143 5.63 -5.65 -6.75
N THR A 144 4.73 -6.57 -6.37
CA THR A 144 4.59 -7.83 -7.09
C THR A 144 3.41 -7.77 -8.05
N GLY A 145 3.48 -8.52 -9.13
CA GLY A 145 2.38 -8.58 -10.09
C GLY A 145 2.71 -9.38 -11.33
N HIS A 146 1.66 -9.65 -12.12
CA HIS A 146 1.75 -10.36 -13.39
C HIS A 146 1.47 -9.45 -14.60
N ARG A 147 0.87 -8.27 -14.38
CA ARG A 147 0.54 -7.34 -15.45
C ARG A 147 1.62 -6.27 -15.58
N PRO A 148 2.00 -5.89 -16.80
CA PRO A 148 2.77 -4.68 -17.02
C PRO A 148 1.93 -3.50 -16.52
N SER A 149 2.52 -2.64 -15.72
CA SER A 149 1.94 -1.36 -15.32
C SER A 149 2.55 -0.26 -16.17
N GLY A 150 1.86 0.87 -16.31
CA GLY A 150 2.38 2.09 -16.94
C GLY A 150 3.41 2.83 -16.06
N ILE A 151 4.06 2.11 -15.14
CA ILE A 151 5.05 2.64 -14.21
C ILE A 151 6.42 2.17 -14.66
N GLU A 152 7.36 3.10 -14.80
CA GLU A 152 8.76 2.76 -14.98
C GLU A 152 9.30 2.13 -13.71
N ALA A 153 9.86 0.93 -13.82
CA ALA A 153 10.40 0.17 -12.70
C ALA A 153 11.51 -0.78 -13.14
N THR A 154 12.45 -1.05 -12.24
CA THR A 154 13.38 -2.16 -12.40
C THR A 154 12.63 -3.46 -12.15
N ARG A 155 12.60 -4.34 -13.15
CA ARG A 155 11.95 -5.64 -13.06
C ARG A 155 12.93 -6.70 -12.58
N VAL A 156 12.51 -7.46 -11.56
CA VAL A 156 13.24 -8.63 -11.06
C VAL A 156 12.35 -9.86 -11.24
N GLU A 157 12.86 -10.88 -11.89
CA GLU A 157 12.20 -12.18 -12.04
C GLU A 157 12.72 -13.16 -10.99
N ILE A 158 11.79 -13.88 -10.33
CA ILE A 158 12.06 -14.82 -9.23
C ILE A 158 11.33 -16.15 -9.45
#